data_aff17257db93d008eeb4727ac743fbd5
#
_entry.id   aff17257db93d008eeb4727ac743fbd5
#
_cell.length_a   1.000
_cell.length_b   1.000
_cell.length_c   1.000
_cell.angle_alpha   90.00
_cell.angle_beta   90.00
_cell.angle_gamma   90.00
#
_symmetry.space_group_name_H-M   'P 1'
#
loop_
_entity.id
_entity.type
_entity.pdbx_description
1 polymer ?
#
loop_
_entity_poly.entity_id
_entity_poly.type
_entity_poly.pdbx_seq_one_letter_code
_entity_poly.pdbx_strand_id
1 'polypeptide(L)'
;MRVAMIAPPWLALPVNGYGGIEVVLEGLISELLLMGVEVEVFGNTERQLDGVITHGIYGVEQYKYIHRAWYDSLPILSAHMEFSLDQIKKDGHFDIIHDHNHYFGPELLAWATTDPLLPPVVHTHHGPPFTNSSTLANGIPDNGPFWNQLANHMGRVYIIGISDSLMKPAPIKLHEHMLPTVYNAVMIENFPYVRQKKNYYITLGRFTRDKGQHIAARLCAEKGLELRMAGIIGSIETKAQLDIELANPNSSLSSFEGFRYFKDKILPYTIKSDKVSYVGSVDGGEKMKFISEAKALLFSIDWEEPFGMVAIEAMACGTPVVAMSRGAMPEIIEHGVNGFLANNEEEFEMYMDRIDEIDPAACRKSVEDRFSARSMATAYLDRYQQAIKLNGKNVQ
;
A
#
# COMPACT_ATOMS: atom_id res chain seq x y z
N MET A 1 -1.35 -25.83 -9.39
CA MET A 1 -0.87 -25.24 -8.13
C MET A 1 -2.07 -24.69 -7.38
N ARG A 2 -2.15 -25.02 -6.10
CA ARG A 2 -3.24 -24.57 -5.22
C ARG A 2 -2.67 -23.73 -4.09
N VAL A 3 -3.13 -22.48 -3.97
CA VAL A 3 -2.61 -21.45 -3.07
C VAL A 3 -3.63 -21.16 -1.96
N ALA A 4 -3.19 -21.24 -0.72
CA ALA A 4 -3.94 -20.72 0.44
C ALA A 4 -3.56 -19.26 0.66
N MET A 5 -4.41 -18.32 0.29
CA MET A 5 -4.19 -16.88 0.42
C MET A 5 -4.75 -16.39 1.75
N ILE A 6 -3.89 -16.07 2.74
CA ILE A 6 -4.33 -15.56 4.03
C ILE A 6 -4.35 -14.03 3.99
N ALA A 7 -5.54 -13.48 3.73
CA ALA A 7 -5.79 -12.05 3.74
C ALA A 7 -5.96 -11.52 5.18
N PRO A 8 -5.69 -10.24 5.46
CA PRO A 8 -6.05 -9.66 6.76
C PRO A 8 -7.57 -9.73 7.01
N PRO A 9 -8.03 -9.96 8.25
CA PRO A 9 -9.45 -10.12 8.55
C PRO A 9 -10.25 -8.82 8.58
N TRP A 10 -9.59 -7.68 8.28
CA TRP A 10 -10.15 -6.34 8.49
C TRP A 10 -11.23 -5.98 7.49
N LEU A 11 -11.01 -6.27 6.22
CA LEU A 11 -11.91 -5.97 5.11
C LEU A 11 -12.20 -7.24 4.32
N ALA A 12 -13.37 -7.29 3.68
CA ALA A 12 -13.75 -8.36 2.78
C ALA A 12 -13.25 -8.12 1.34
N LEU A 13 -13.09 -9.18 0.56
CA LEU A 13 -12.77 -9.14 -0.86
C LEU A 13 -14.02 -9.51 -1.69
N PRO A 14 -14.37 -8.75 -2.75
CA PRO A 14 -13.73 -7.53 -3.20
C PRO A 14 -13.92 -6.37 -2.21
N VAL A 15 -12.93 -5.47 -2.17
CA VAL A 15 -13.00 -4.32 -1.26
C VAL A 15 -14.05 -3.31 -1.72
N ASN A 16 -14.76 -2.70 -0.76
CA ASN A 16 -15.67 -1.59 -1.02
C ASN A 16 -15.09 -0.30 -0.43
N GLY A 17 -14.64 0.61 -1.29
CA GLY A 17 -13.99 1.86 -0.89
C GLY A 17 -12.48 1.73 -0.68
N TYR A 18 -11.97 2.20 0.46
CA TYR A 18 -10.54 2.22 0.75
C TYR A 18 -10.04 0.88 1.28
N GLY A 19 -8.99 0.34 0.66
CA GLY A 19 -8.27 -0.86 1.12
C GLY A 19 -6.95 -0.96 0.37
N GLY A 20 -5.82 -0.80 1.07
CA GLY A 20 -4.51 -0.81 0.42
C GLY A 20 -4.06 -2.20 0.00
N ILE A 21 -4.07 -3.14 0.94
CA ILE A 21 -3.65 -4.53 0.73
C ILE A 21 -4.71 -5.28 -0.07
N GLU A 22 -5.97 -5.04 0.24
CA GLU A 22 -7.11 -5.76 -0.35
C GLU A 22 -7.24 -5.50 -1.86
N VAL A 23 -7.01 -4.25 -2.32
CA VAL A 23 -6.99 -3.93 -3.76
C VAL A 23 -5.87 -4.67 -4.49
N VAL A 24 -4.70 -4.78 -3.86
CA VAL A 24 -3.57 -5.55 -4.41
C VAL A 24 -3.90 -7.04 -4.48
N LEU A 25 -4.52 -7.58 -3.42
CA LEU A 25 -4.96 -8.99 -3.36
C LEU A 25 -6.00 -9.30 -4.42
N GLU A 26 -6.98 -8.43 -4.62
CA GLU A 26 -8.00 -8.60 -5.65
C GLU A 26 -7.37 -8.73 -7.04
N GLY A 27 -6.44 -7.85 -7.40
CA GLY A 27 -5.72 -7.93 -8.66
C GLY A 27 -4.84 -9.18 -8.78
N LEU A 28 -4.14 -9.55 -7.71
CA LEU A 28 -3.29 -10.75 -7.67
C LEU A 28 -4.12 -12.01 -7.86
N ILE A 29 -5.18 -12.17 -7.09
CA ILE A 29 -6.04 -13.38 -7.14
C ILE A 29 -6.67 -13.51 -8.50
N SER A 30 -7.23 -12.42 -9.05
CA SER A 30 -7.86 -12.41 -10.37
C SER A 30 -6.90 -12.90 -11.46
N GLU A 31 -5.66 -12.43 -11.47
CA GLU A 31 -4.66 -12.85 -12.46
C GLU A 31 -4.16 -14.27 -12.22
N LEU A 32 -3.98 -14.71 -10.99
CA LEU A 32 -3.61 -16.10 -10.69
C LEU A 32 -4.66 -17.07 -11.20
N LEU A 33 -5.95 -16.77 -11.03
CA LEU A 33 -7.04 -17.58 -11.59
C LEU A 33 -6.98 -17.64 -13.11
N LEU A 34 -6.75 -16.52 -13.80
CA LEU A 34 -6.57 -16.46 -15.26
C LEU A 34 -5.34 -17.26 -15.74
N MET A 35 -4.34 -17.44 -14.88
CA MET A 35 -3.17 -18.29 -15.15
C MET A 35 -3.40 -19.77 -14.83
N GLY A 36 -4.62 -20.17 -14.41
CA GLY A 36 -4.95 -21.55 -14.08
C GLY A 36 -4.45 -22.01 -12.70
N VAL A 37 -4.19 -21.07 -11.80
CA VAL A 37 -3.85 -21.34 -10.39
C VAL A 37 -5.15 -21.41 -9.59
N GLU A 38 -5.31 -22.45 -8.77
CA GLU A 38 -6.40 -22.54 -7.81
C GLU A 38 -6.05 -21.68 -6.59
N VAL A 39 -6.93 -20.75 -6.22
CA VAL A 39 -6.75 -19.88 -5.05
C VAL A 39 -7.96 -20.00 -4.14
N GLU A 40 -7.70 -20.27 -2.87
CA GLU A 40 -8.69 -20.13 -1.81
C GLU A 40 -8.27 -19.05 -0.84
N VAL A 41 -9.21 -18.19 -0.46
CA VAL A 41 -8.96 -17.06 0.43
C VAL A 41 -9.34 -17.44 1.86
N PHE A 42 -8.45 -17.16 2.78
CA PHE A 42 -8.71 -17.20 4.22
C PHE A 42 -8.77 -15.75 4.71
N GLY A 43 -9.98 -15.26 5.02
CA GLY A 43 -10.21 -13.85 5.28
C GLY A 43 -11.58 -13.55 5.84
N ASN A 44 -12.06 -12.34 5.59
CA ASN A 44 -13.41 -11.92 5.94
C ASN A 44 -14.41 -12.47 4.90
N THR A 45 -15.55 -13.01 5.36
CA THR A 45 -16.53 -13.68 4.49
C THR A 45 -17.76 -12.84 4.18
N GLU A 46 -17.76 -11.54 4.49
CA GLU A 46 -18.89 -10.64 4.20
C GLU A 46 -19.13 -10.50 2.69
N ARG A 47 -18.07 -10.56 1.90
CA ARG A 47 -18.12 -10.59 0.43
C ARG A 47 -17.19 -11.71 -0.09
N GLN A 48 -17.31 -12.04 -1.36
CA GLN A 48 -16.53 -13.08 -1.99
C GLN A 48 -16.22 -12.71 -3.44
N LEU A 49 -14.99 -12.96 -3.88
CA LEU A 49 -14.60 -12.83 -5.28
C LEU A 49 -15.21 -13.96 -6.12
N ASP A 50 -15.61 -13.63 -7.33
CA ASP A 50 -16.17 -14.61 -8.26
C ASP A 50 -15.20 -15.77 -8.53
N GLY A 51 -15.68 -16.99 -8.38
CA GLY A 51 -14.88 -18.20 -8.60
C GLY A 51 -13.88 -18.53 -7.50
N VAL A 52 -13.90 -17.81 -6.36
CA VAL A 52 -12.99 -18.02 -5.23
C VAL A 52 -13.76 -18.52 -4.01
N ILE A 53 -13.30 -19.61 -3.40
CA ILE A 53 -13.81 -20.04 -2.10
C ILE A 53 -13.15 -19.18 -1.02
N THR A 54 -13.98 -18.57 -0.17
CA THR A 54 -13.49 -17.76 0.98
C THR A 54 -13.86 -18.47 2.28
N HIS A 55 -12.85 -18.71 3.11
CA HIS A 55 -12.97 -19.30 4.44
C HIS A 55 -12.71 -18.21 5.50
N GLY A 56 -13.50 -18.19 6.57
CA GLY A 56 -13.27 -17.25 7.66
C GLY A 56 -14.28 -17.38 8.78
N ILE A 57 -13.91 -16.87 9.94
CA ILE A 57 -14.77 -16.82 11.14
C ILE A 57 -15.52 -15.50 11.27
N TYR A 58 -15.14 -14.47 10.50
CA TYR A 58 -15.74 -13.15 10.53
C TYR A 58 -16.59 -12.91 9.28
N GLY A 59 -17.91 -12.88 9.46
CA GLY A 59 -18.91 -12.54 8.43
C GLY A 59 -19.23 -11.05 8.35
N VAL A 60 -18.51 -10.21 9.09
CA VAL A 60 -18.63 -8.74 9.09
C VAL A 60 -17.24 -8.15 9.18
N GLU A 61 -16.98 -7.07 8.43
CA GLU A 61 -15.69 -6.38 8.44
C GLU A 61 -15.27 -5.94 9.85
N GLN A 62 -14.00 -6.15 10.15
CA GLN A 62 -13.39 -5.84 11.45
C GLN A 62 -12.58 -4.53 11.40
N TYR A 63 -12.66 -3.74 10.33
CA TYR A 63 -11.84 -2.56 10.08
C TYR A 63 -11.85 -1.52 11.21
N LYS A 64 -12.97 -1.36 11.91
CA LYS A 64 -13.08 -0.46 13.07
C LYS A 64 -12.11 -0.76 14.22
N TYR A 65 -11.52 -1.97 14.25
CA TYR A 65 -10.59 -2.39 15.28
C TYR A 65 -9.11 -2.21 14.88
N ILE A 66 -8.80 -1.97 13.61
CA ILE A 66 -7.41 -1.84 13.12
C ILE A 66 -6.66 -0.66 13.76
N HIS A 67 -7.37 0.39 14.19
CA HIS A 67 -6.81 1.58 14.82
C HIS A 67 -6.88 1.56 16.35
N ARG A 68 -7.33 0.45 16.94
CA ARG A 68 -7.38 0.29 18.38
C ARG A 68 -6.03 -0.19 18.93
N ALA A 69 -5.92 -0.18 20.26
CA ALA A 69 -4.75 -0.74 20.93
C ALA A 69 -4.52 -2.19 20.51
N TRP A 70 -3.24 -2.60 20.45
CA TRP A 70 -2.84 -3.93 19.98
C TRP A 70 -3.55 -5.08 20.71
N TYR A 71 -3.75 -4.98 22.02
CA TYR A 71 -4.47 -5.99 22.80
C TYR A 71 -5.97 -6.10 22.47
N ASP A 72 -6.57 -5.11 21.81
CA ASP A 72 -7.96 -5.19 21.33
C ASP A 72 -8.03 -5.87 19.95
N SER A 73 -7.03 -5.67 19.11
CA SER A 73 -6.98 -6.20 17.75
C SER A 73 -6.31 -7.59 17.67
N LEU A 74 -5.39 -7.89 18.58
CA LEU A 74 -4.66 -9.17 18.62
C LEU A 74 -5.59 -10.39 18.71
N PRO A 75 -6.63 -10.44 19.56
CA PRO A 75 -7.53 -11.61 19.63
C PRO A 75 -8.26 -11.88 18.30
N ILE A 76 -8.58 -10.81 17.53
CA ILE A 76 -9.22 -10.93 16.22
C ILE A 76 -8.25 -11.60 15.24
N LEU A 77 -7.03 -11.09 15.19
CA LEU A 77 -5.99 -11.59 14.29
C LEU A 77 -5.57 -13.02 14.66
N SER A 78 -5.41 -13.30 15.96
CA SER A 78 -5.05 -14.64 16.46
C SER A 78 -6.10 -15.68 16.06
N ALA A 79 -7.37 -15.41 16.38
CA ALA A 79 -8.44 -16.34 16.04
C ALA A 79 -8.57 -16.57 14.53
N HIS A 80 -8.40 -15.52 13.72
CA HIS A 80 -8.38 -15.62 12.27
C HIS A 80 -7.24 -16.51 11.75
N MET A 81 -6.01 -16.27 12.24
CA MET A 81 -4.84 -17.03 11.82
C MET A 81 -4.90 -18.51 12.26
N GLU A 82 -5.31 -18.76 13.51
CA GLU A 82 -5.50 -20.13 14.02
C GLU A 82 -6.54 -20.89 13.20
N PHE A 83 -7.71 -20.28 12.96
CA PHE A 83 -8.74 -20.86 12.10
C PHE A 83 -8.21 -21.19 10.71
N SER A 84 -7.49 -20.26 10.09
CA SER A 84 -6.93 -20.44 8.75
C SER A 84 -5.97 -21.64 8.70
N LEU A 85 -5.05 -21.73 9.65
CA LEU A 85 -4.09 -22.83 9.74
C LEU A 85 -4.77 -24.18 9.97
N ASP A 86 -5.78 -24.24 10.84
CA ASP A 86 -6.55 -25.47 11.09
C ASP A 86 -7.27 -25.95 9.82
N GLN A 87 -7.88 -25.04 9.05
CA GLN A 87 -8.56 -25.40 7.80
C GLN A 87 -7.54 -25.85 6.73
N ILE A 88 -6.43 -25.14 6.55
CA ILE A 88 -5.37 -25.48 5.59
C ILE A 88 -4.78 -26.85 5.92
N LYS A 89 -4.49 -27.11 7.18
CA LYS A 89 -3.97 -28.40 7.65
C LYS A 89 -4.97 -29.54 7.44
N LYS A 90 -6.25 -29.31 7.71
CA LYS A 90 -7.33 -30.28 7.55
C LYS A 90 -7.56 -30.66 6.10
N ASP A 91 -7.46 -29.70 5.19
CA ASP A 91 -7.57 -29.92 3.75
C ASP A 91 -6.37 -30.72 3.22
N GLY A 92 -5.14 -30.29 3.57
CA GLY A 92 -3.89 -31.01 3.26
C GLY A 92 -3.45 -31.00 1.79
N HIS A 93 -4.10 -30.24 0.90
CA HIS A 93 -3.85 -30.26 -0.54
C HIS A 93 -3.32 -28.92 -1.10
N PHE A 94 -2.96 -27.97 -0.27
CA PHE A 94 -2.33 -26.73 -0.72
C PHE A 94 -0.83 -26.92 -0.98
N ASP A 95 -0.34 -26.32 -2.06
CA ASP A 95 1.09 -26.33 -2.42
C ASP A 95 1.88 -25.26 -1.67
N ILE A 96 1.23 -24.14 -1.35
CA ILE A 96 1.84 -22.94 -0.73
C ILE A 96 0.80 -22.17 0.08
N ILE A 97 1.24 -21.56 1.18
CA ILE A 97 0.51 -20.49 1.88
C ILE A 97 1.09 -19.16 1.44
N HIS A 98 0.22 -18.18 1.11
CA HIS A 98 0.62 -16.80 0.89
C HIS A 98 -0.05 -15.90 1.93
N ASP A 99 0.75 -15.35 2.84
CA ASP A 99 0.30 -14.55 3.97
C ASP A 99 0.52 -13.05 3.75
N HIS A 100 -0.46 -12.25 4.17
CA HIS A 100 -0.45 -10.79 4.10
C HIS A 100 -0.66 -10.11 5.47
N ASN A 101 -0.58 -10.87 6.55
CA ASN A 101 -0.77 -10.33 7.90
C ASN A 101 0.55 -9.83 8.47
N HIS A 102 0.57 -8.58 8.98
CA HIS A 102 1.77 -7.96 9.55
C HIS A 102 2.43 -8.85 10.62
N TYR A 103 3.41 -8.41 11.30
CA TYR A 103 4.21 -9.09 12.34
C TYR A 103 3.71 -10.46 12.84
N PHE A 104 2.42 -10.55 13.20
CA PHE A 104 1.81 -11.75 13.77
C PHE A 104 1.72 -12.90 12.76
N GLY A 105 1.48 -12.58 11.48
CA GLY A 105 1.45 -13.58 10.41
C GLY A 105 2.76 -14.36 10.32
N PRO A 106 3.88 -13.73 9.98
CA PRO A 106 5.16 -14.45 9.88
C PRO A 106 5.62 -15.08 11.19
N GLU A 107 5.33 -14.48 12.35
CA GLU A 107 5.67 -15.06 13.65
C GLU A 107 4.91 -16.38 13.88
N LEU A 108 3.59 -16.38 13.77
CA LEU A 108 2.79 -17.59 13.98
C LEU A 108 3.11 -18.66 12.94
N LEU A 109 3.28 -18.27 11.67
CA LEU A 109 3.58 -19.20 10.58
C LEU A 109 4.97 -19.83 10.70
N ALA A 110 5.95 -19.11 11.25
CA ALA A 110 7.26 -19.67 11.53
C ALA A 110 7.17 -20.85 12.52
N TRP A 111 6.38 -20.70 13.57
CA TRP A 111 6.13 -21.77 14.53
C TRP A 111 5.22 -22.88 13.96
N ALA A 112 4.15 -22.50 13.27
CA ALA A 112 3.19 -23.46 12.72
C ALA A 112 3.82 -24.38 11.67
N THR A 113 4.71 -23.87 10.82
CA THR A 113 5.36 -24.65 9.76
C THR A 113 6.47 -25.58 10.23
N THR A 114 6.69 -25.71 11.54
CA THR A 114 7.40 -26.88 12.11
C THR A 114 6.60 -28.18 11.93
N ASP A 115 5.27 -28.06 11.76
CA ASP A 115 4.42 -29.19 11.38
C ASP A 115 4.57 -29.48 9.86
N PRO A 116 5.04 -30.69 9.48
CA PRO A 116 5.25 -31.03 8.07
C PRO A 116 3.97 -31.13 7.25
N LEU A 117 2.79 -31.17 7.88
CA LEU A 117 1.49 -31.19 7.19
C LEU A 117 1.11 -29.83 6.60
N LEU A 118 1.72 -28.74 7.04
CA LEU A 118 1.53 -27.44 6.43
C LEU A 118 2.50 -27.22 5.28
N PRO A 119 2.09 -26.57 4.19
CA PRO A 119 2.97 -26.24 3.07
C PRO A 119 3.95 -25.12 3.45
N PRO A 120 4.98 -24.83 2.63
CA PRO A 120 5.81 -23.66 2.80
C PRO A 120 5.01 -22.38 2.68
N VAL A 121 5.57 -21.28 3.21
CA VAL A 121 4.92 -19.99 3.30
C VAL A 121 5.71 -18.94 2.54
N VAL A 122 5.02 -18.12 1.78
CA VAL A 122 5.47 -16.82 1.32
C VAL A 122 4.69 -15.76 2.11
N HIS A 123 5.40 -14.86 2.78
CA HIS A 123 4.82 -13.70 3.45
C HIS A 123 5.16 -12.43 2.68
N THR A 124 4.14 -11.66 2.25
CA THR A 124 4.36 -10.34 1.68
C THR A 124 4.45 -9.29 2.76
N HIS A 125 5.63 -8.67 2.87
CA HIS A 125 5.87 -7.57 3.79
C HIS A 125 5.41 -6.25 3.18
N HIS A 126 4.21 -5.78 3.58
CA HIS A 126 3.64 -4.51 3.15
C HIS A 126 4.14 -3.30 3.96
N GLY A 127 4.86 -3.53 5.04
CA GLY A 127 5.30 -2.58 6.06
C GLY A 127 4.82 -3.01 7.44
N PRO A 128 5.15 -2.25 8.49
CA PRO A 128 5.97 -1.03 8.47
C PRO A 128 7.42 -1.32 8.07
N PRO A 129 8.19 -0.28 7.66
CA PRO A 129 9.60 -0.44 7.32
C PRO A 129 10.41 -1.08 8.46
N PHE A 130 11.45 -1.83 8.12
CA PHE A 130 12.41 -2.30 9.10
C PHE A 130 13.09 -1.11 9.78
N THR A 131 13.19 -1.15 11.10
CA THR A 131 13.84 -0.12 11.89
C THR A 131 15.13 -0.65 12.52
N ASN A 132 16.05 0.25 12.82
CA ASN A 132 17.23 -0.01 13.62
C ASN A 132 17.42 1.14 14.62
N SER A 133 18.34 1.00 15.55
CA SER A 133 18.58 2.01 16.60
C SER A 133 18.84 3.43 16.06
N SER A 134 19.27 3.58 14.79
CA SER A 134 19.50 4.87 14.16
C SER A 134 18.22 5.53 13.63
N THR A 135 17.12 4.77 13.48
CA THR A 135 15.83 5.28 12.96
C THR A 135 14.85 5.70 14.05
N LEU A 136 15.18 5.53 15.32
CA LEU A 136 14.31 5.82 16.48
C LEU A 136 13.94 7.30 16.63
N ALA A 137 14.64 8.21 15.96
CA ALA A 137 14.37 9.66 16.03
C ALA A 137 12.97 10.07 15.56
N ASN A 138 12.25 9.20 14.83
CA ASN A 138 10.95 9.50 14.22
C ASN A 138 9.76 8.94 15.01
N GLY A 139 9.95 8.45 16.23
CA GLY A 139 8.86 7.92 17.07
C GLY A 139 8.30 6.57 16.62
N ILE A 140 8.92 5.91 15.64
CA ILE A 140 8.57 4.55 15.22
C ILE A 140 9.24 3.58 16.20
N PRO A 141 8.51 2.64 16.81
CA PRO A 141 9.11 1.62 17.68
C PRO A 141 10.17 0.80 16.94
N ASP A 142 11.29 0.52 17.60
CA ASP A 142 12.33 -0.36 17.04
C ASP A 142 11.79 -1.77 16.88
N ASN A 143 11.61 -2.21 15.64
CA ASN A 143 11.20 -3.57 15.29
C ASN A 143 12.39 -4.50 14.95
N GLY A 144 13.60 -3.98 14.95
CA GLY A 144 14.81 -4.75 14.66
C GLY A 144 14.99 -5.97 15.57
N PRO A 145 14.80 -5.86 16.90
CA PRO A 145 14.86 -7.01 17.80
C PRO A 145 13.85 -8.11 17.46
N PHE A 146 12.61 -7.75 17.10
CA PHE A 146 11.60 -8.71 16.66
C PHE A 146 12.08 -9.50 15.44
N TRP A 147 12.46 -8.83 14.37
CA TRP A 147 12.89 -9.47 13.14
C TRP A 147 14.18 -10.29 13.29
N ASN A 148 15.13 -9.84 14.12
CA ASN A 148 16.33 -10.59 14.43
C ASN A 148 16.04 -11.89 15.20
N GLN A 149 15.07 -11.89 16.11
CA GLN A 149 14.67 -13.10 16.83
C GLN A 149 13.86 -14.03 15.92
N LEU A 150 12.92 -13.48 15.17
CA LEU A 150 12.12 -14.26 14.24
C LEU A 150 12.98 -15.00 13.20
N ALA A 151 14.00 -14.35 12.66
CA ALA A 151 14.93 -14.95 11.69
C ALA A 151 15.60 -16.25 12.17
N ASN A 152 15.72 -16.45 13.49
CA ASN A 152 16.26 -17.71 14.02
C ASN A 152 15.27 -18.90 13.95
N HIS A 153 13.99 -18.61 13.65
CA HIS A 153 12.90 -19.59 13.70
C HIS A 153 12.04 -19.61 12.42
N MET A 154 12.44 -18.90 11.37
CA MET A 154 11.65 -18.75 10.13
C MET A 154 11.28 -20.08 9.46
N GLY A 155 12.12 -21.12 9.61
CA GLY A 155 11.82 -22.44 9.09
C GLY A 155 11.50 -22.42 7.58
N ARG A 156 10.25 -22.69 7.24
CA ARG A 156 9.75 -22.73 5.85
C ARG A 156 8.98 -21.46 5.43
N VAL A 157 9.20 -20.34 6.14
CA VAL A 157 8.61 -19.04 5.81
C VAL A 157 9.64 -18.19 5.07
N TYR A 158 9.23 -17.66 3.92
CA TYR A 158 10.03 -16.78 3.07
C TYR A 158 9.34 -15.42 2.98
N ILE A 159 10.13 -14.35 3.06
CA ILE A 159 9.62 -12.97 3.01
C ILE A 159 9.86 -12.37 1.64
N ILE A 160 8.84 -11.69 1.12
CA ILE A 160 8.89 -10.90 -0.11
C ILE A 160 8.51 -9.46 0.23
N GLY A 161 9.34 -8.51 -0.18
CA GLY A 161 9.01 -7.09 -0.06
C GLY A 161 8.22 -6.58 -1.24
N ILE A 162 7.51 -5.49 -1.02
CA ILE A 162 6.79 -4.76 -2.09
C ILE A 162 7.65 -3.71 -2.77
N SER A 163 8.87 -3.45 -2.29
CA SER A 163 9.93 -2.67 -2.92
C SER A 163 11.29 -3.08 -2.37
N ASP A 164 12.36 -2.85 -3.13
CA ASP A 164 13.71 -3.11 -2.67
C ASP A 164 14.11 -2.13 -1.55
N SER A 165 13.65 -0.89 -1.65
CA SER A 165 13.84 0.13 -0.63
C SER A 165 13.28 -0.29 0.73
N LEU A 166 12.09 -0.89 0.75
CA LEU A 166 11.47 -1.41 1.99
C LEU A 166 12.30 -2.53 2.60
N MET A 167 12.90 -3.39 1.78
CA MET A 167 13.66 -4.57 2.21
C MET A 167 15.12 -4.26 2.55
N LYS A 168 15.67 -3.19 2.02
CA LYS A 168 17.09 -2.82 2.19
C LYS A 168 17.55 -2.72 3.65
N PRO A 169 16.77 -2.17 4.62
CA PRO A 169 17.17 -2.12 6.01
C PRO A 169 16.88 -3.41 6.79
N ALA A 170 16.45 -4.49 6.15
CA ALA A 170 16.17 -5.76 6.82
C ALA A 170 17.40 -6.29 7.56
N PRO A 171 17.22 -6.90 8.75
CA PRO A 171 18.32 -7.53 9.48
C PRO A 171 19.02 -8.59 8.64
N ILE A 172 20.36 -8.66 8.75
CA ILE A 172 21.17 -9.55 7.91
C ILE A 172 20.78 -11.04 8.04
N LYS A 173 20.33 -11.45 9.22
CA LYS A 173 19.86 -12.83 9.46
C LYS A 173 18.59 -13.17 8.68
N LEU A 174 17.79 -12.16 8.34
CA LEU A 174 16.56 -12.36 7.59
C LEU A 174 16.84 -12.62 6.11
N HIS A 175 18.01 -12.23 5.60
CA HIS A 175 18.36 -12.33 4.18
C HIS A 175 18.30 -13.77 3.64
N GLU A 176 18.57 -14.78 4.47
CA GLU A 176 18.48 -16.21 4.09
C GLU A 176 17.03 -16.64 3.81
N HIS A 177 16.06 -15.90 4.34
CA HIS A 177 14.62 -16.13 4.17
C HIS A 177 13.96 -15.12 3.23
N MET A 178 14.74 -14.24 2.60
CA MET A 178 14.19 -13.26 1.65
C MET A 178 14.20 -13.83 0.23
N LEU A 179 13.06 -13.71 -0.44
CA LEU A 179 12.97 -13.88 -1.89
C LEU A 179 12.97 -12.50 -2.59
N PRO A 180 13.31 -12.47 -3.88
CA PRO A 180 13.30 -11.20 -4.62
C PRO A 180 11.96 -10.50 -4.55
N THR A 181 12.00 -9.18 -4.44
CA THR A 181 10.86 -8.26 -4.37
C THR A 181 9.82 -8.54 -5.45
N VAL A 182 8.55 -8.38 -5.10
CA VAL A 182 7.43 -8.34 -6.03
C VAL A 182 6.71 -7.00 -5.82
N TYR A 183 6.76 -6.14 -6.81
CA TYR A 183 6.10 -4.83 -6.74
C TYR A 183 4.59 -4.99 -6.68
N ASN A 184 3.94 -4.14 -5.88
CA ASN A 184 2.49 -3.99 -5.94
C ASN A 184 2.06 -3.52 -7.34
N ALA A 185 0.81 -3.78 -7.68
CA ALA A 185 0.29 -3.54 -9.01
C ALA A 185 -1.14 -3.02 -8.99
N VAL A 186 -1.61 -2.63 -10.16
CA VAL A 186 -2.99 -2.23 -10.40
C VAL A 186 -3.60 -3.06 -11.55
N MET A 187 -4.90 -3.26 -11.50
CA MET A 187 -5.69 -3.77 -12.62
C MET A 187 -5.85 -2.63 -13.64
N ILE A 188 -5.04 -2.66 -14.68
CA ILE A 188 -4.89 -1.57 -15.67
C ILE A 188 -6.22 -1.17 -16.30
N GLU A 189 -7.11 -2.13 -16.53
CA GLU A 189 -8.43 -1.93 -17.12
C GLU A 189 -9.34 -1.01 -16.29
N ASN A 190 -9.09 -0.93 -15.00
CA ASN A 190 -9.87 -0.06 -14.09
C ASN A 190 -9.42 1.42 -14.16
N PHE A 191 -8.32 1.72 -14.87
CA PHE A 191 -7.74 3.06 -14.92
C PHE A 191 -7.91 3.70 -16.31
N PRO A 192 -8.78 4.72 -16.47
CA PRO A 192 -9.01 5.37 -17.74
C PRO A 192 -7.76 6.15 -18.16
N TYR A 193 -7.25 5.88 -19.35
CA TYR A 193 -6.16 6.66 -19.93
C TYR A 193 -6.71 7.97 -20.54
N VAL A 194 -6.20 9.11 -20.07
CA VAL A 194 -6.54 10.43 -20.59
C VAL A 194 -5.26 11.15 -21.02
N ARG A 195 -5.10 11.35 -22.33
CA ARG A 195 -3.92 12.03 -22.88
C ARG A 195 -3.94 13.54 -22.63
N GLN A 196 -5.11 14.18 -22.81
CA GLN A 196 -5.23 15.62 -22.66
C GLN A 196 -5.59 15.99 -21.23
N LYS A 197 -4.63 16.50 -20.49
CA LYS A 197 -4.77 16.89 -19.09
C LYS A 197 -5.41 18.26 -18.93
N LYS A 198 -6.16 18.45 -17.85
CA LYS A 198 -6.61 19.75 -17.37
C LYS A 198 -5.49 20.46 -16.62
N ASN A 199 -5.59 21.79 -16.49
CA ASN A 199 -4.54 22.58 -15.86
C ASN A 199 -4.73 22.69 -14.34
N TYR A 200 -4.76 21.54 -13.63
CA TYR A 200 -4.72 21.48 -12.18
C TYR A 200 -3.83 20.34 -11.69
N TYR A 201 -3.17 20.57 -10.58
CA TYR A 201 -2.38 19.57 -9.86
C TYR A 201 -3.22 18.86 -8.81
N ILE A 202 -2.81 17.68 -8.39
CA ILE A 202 -3.47 16.94 -7.31
C ILE A 202 -2.47 16.47 -6.26
N THR A 203 -2.94 16.33 -5.01
CA THR A 203 -2.41 15.40 -4.02
C THR A 203 -3.51 14.44 -3.61
N LEU A 204 -3.15 13.18 -3.36
CA LEU A 204 -4.11 12.14 -2.98
C LEU A 204 -3.53 11.27 -1.87
N GLY A 205 -4.24 11.16 -0.74
CA GLY A 205 -3.85 10.33 0.38
C GLY A 205 -4.29 10.91 1.72
N ARG A 206 -4.10 10.15 2.80
CA ARG A 206 -4.38 10.61 4.16
C ARG A 206 -3.58 11.87 4.48
N PHE A 207 -4.19 12.82 5.18
CA PHE A 207 -3.50 14.03 5.60
C PHE A 207 -2.71 13.76 6.87
N THR A 208 -1.43 13.50 6.68
CA THR A 208 -0.45 13.26 7.74
C THR A 208 0.85 13.98 7.39
N ARG A 209 1.68 14.27 8.40
CA ARG A 209 2.90 15.04 8.19
C ARG A 209 3.87 14.38 7.23
N ASP A 210 3.98 13.06 7.31
CA ASP A 210 4.82 12.22 6.46
C ASP A 210 4.43 12.27 4.97
N LYS A 211 3.15 12.53 4.66
CA LYS A 211 2.68 12.70 3.26
C LYS A 211 2.99 14.08 2.66
N GLY A 212 3.39 15.06 3.46
CA GLY A 212 4.01 16.30 2.99
C GLY A 212 3.13 17.22 2.13
N GLN A 213 1.79 17.06 2.12
CA GLN A 213 0.89 17.84 1.25
C GLN A 213 1.00 19.35 1.45
N HIS A 214 1.50 19.81 2.60
CA HIS A 214 1.73 21.22 2.87
C HIS A 214 2.78 21.85 1.92
N ILE A 215 3.76 21.08 1.44
CA ILE A 215 4.76 21.56 0.47
C ILE A 215 4.06 21.86 -0.86
N ALA A 216 3.26 20.93 -1.37
CA ALA A 216 2.47 21.15 -2.59
C ALA A 216 1.50 22.32 -2.45
N ALA A 217 0.80 22.42 -1.28
CA ALA A 217 -0.15 23.51 -1.02
C ALA A 217 0.56 24.87 -1.01
N ARG A 218 1.72 24.97 -0.38
CA ARG A 218 2.54 26.18 -0.33
C ARG A 218 2.99 26.60 -1.72
N LEU A 219 3.66 25.70 -2.44
CA LEU A 219 4.20 25.99 -3.77
C LEU A 219 3.10 26.41 -4.76
N CYS A 220 1.97 25.70 -4.78
CA CYS A 220 0.85 26.05 -5.64
C CYS A 220 0.23 27.41 -5.27
N ALA A 221 0.08 27.71 -3.97
CA ALA A 221 -0.45 29.00 -3.52
C ALA A 221 0.49 30.17 -3.90
N GLU A 222 1.81 29.98 -3.76
CA GLU A 222 2.83 30.99 -4.11
C GLU A 222 2.92 31.24 -5.61
N LYS A 223 2.79 30.18 -6.42
CA LYS A 223 2.84 30.27 -7.90
C LYS A 223 1.48 30.57 -8.54
N GLY A 224 0.40 30.64 -7.76
CA GLY A 224 -0.97 30.84 -8.30
C GLY A 224 -1.44 29.68 -9.18
N LEU A 225 -1.00 28.44 -8.89
CA LEU A 225 -1.40 27.22 -9.57
C LEU A 225 -2.62 26.57 -8.91
N GLU A 226 -3.46 25.93 -9.71
CA GLU A 226 -4.61 25.19 -9.17
C GLU A 226 -4.18 23.85 -8.59
N LEU A 227 -4.46 23.65 -7.29
CA LEU A 227 -4.24 22.40 -6.57
C LEU A 227 -5.53 21.90 -5.95
N ARG A 228 -5.88 20.66 -6.25
CA ARG A 228 -6.97 19.93 -5.60
C ARG A 228 -6.39 18.84 -4.71
N MET A 229 -6.73 18.87 -3.44
CA MET A 229 -6.22 17.92 -2.45
C MET A 229 -7.34 16.99 -2.01
N ALA A 230 -7.15 15.67 -2.17
CA ALA A 230 -8.12 14.67 -1.77
C ALA A 230 -7.55 13.68 -0.74
N GLY A 231 -8.44 13.23 0.15
CA GLY A 231 -8.11 12.22 1.16
C GLY A 231 -8.76 12.50 2.51
N ILE A 232 -8.62 11.55 3.43
CA ILE A 232 -9.21 11.65 4.77
C ILE A 232 -8.33 12.45 5.73
N ILE A 233 -8.96 13.19 6.63
CA ILE A 233 -8.32 13.91 7.74
C ILE A 233 -8.84 13.29 9.04
N GLY A 234 -8.20 12.22 9.51
CA GLY A 234 -8.76 11.43 10.61
C GLY A 234 -10.05 10.74 10.21
N SER A 235 -11.17 11.15 10.83
CA SER A 235 -12.53 10.69 10.49
C SER A 235 -13.28 11.63 9.53
N ILE A 236 -12.65 12.70 9.06
CA ILE A 236 -13.25 13.66 8.14
C ILE A 236 -13.06 13.17 6.71
N GLU A 237 -14.16 12.99 5.99
CA GLU A 237 -14.19 12.52 4.62
C GLU A 237 -14.68 13.59 3.63
N THR A 238 -15.40 14.60 4.10
CA THR A 238 -15.96 15.64 3.25
C THR A 238 -15.52 17.03 3.64
N LYS A 239 -15.55 17.96 2.66
CA LYS A 239 -15.27 19.38 2.93
C LYS A 239 -16.26 19.96 3.93
N ALA A 240 -17.54 19.59 3.88
CA ALA A 240 -18.55 20.08 4.80
C ALA A 240 -18.27 19.66 6.26
N GLN A 241 -17.85 18.40 6.48
CA GLN A 241 -17.40 17.94 7.80
C GLN A 241 -16.18 18.75 8.28
N LEU A 242 -15.20 19.00 7.40
CA LEU A 242 -14.03 19.80 7.75
C LEU A 242 -14.42 21.22 8.17
N ASP A 243 -15.30 21.88 7.42
CA ASP A 243 -15.73 23.25 7.71
C ASP A 243 -16.44 23.32 9.09
N ILE A 244 -17.25 22.32 9.45
CA ILE A 244 -17.90 22.20 10.76
C ILE A 244 -16.85 22.05 11.88
N GLU A 245 -15.89 21.15 11.71
CA GLU A 245 -14.87 20.88 12.73
C GLU A 245 -13.90 22.06 12.91
N LEU A 246 -13.56 22.78 11.85
CA LEU A 246 -12.74 23.98 11.91
C LEU A 246 -13.45 25.15 12.61
N ALA A 247 -14.78 25.24 12.47
CA ALA A 247 -15.59 26.26 13.15
C ALA A 247 -15.84 25.93 14.63
N ASN A 248 -15.63 24.69 15.08
CA ASN A 248 -15.88 24.25 16.45
C ASN A 248 -14.63 24.40 17.33
N PRO A 249 -14.56 25.38 18.25
CA PRO A 249 -13.41 25.56 19.14
C PRO A 249 -13.21 24.39 20.12
N ASN A 250 -14.24 23.56 20.34
CA ASN A 250 -14.22 22.42 21.23
C ASN A 250 -14.20 21.08 20.45
N SER A 251 -13.80 21.08 19.19
CA SER A 251 -13.68 19.88 18.38
C SER A 251 -12.83 18.81 19.08
N SER A 252 -13.35 17.61 19.21
CA SER A 252 -12.61 16.44 19.74
C SER A 252 -11.42 16.08 18.86
N LEU A 253 -11.44 16.48 17.59
CA LEU A 253 -10.35 16.24 16.63
C LEU A 253 -9.16 17.18 16.84
N SER A 254 -9.28 18.21 17.70
CA SER A 254 -8.17 19.14 18.01
C SER A 254 -6.93 18.45 18.58
N SER A 255 -7.08 17.27 19.20
CA SER A 255 -5.97 16.44 19.67
C SER A 255 -5.43 15.46 18.60
N PHE A 256 -6.17 15.26 17.50
CA PHE A 256 -5.79 14.34 16.46
C PHE A 256 -4.72 14.94 15.54
N GLU A 257 -3.62 14.23 15.32
CA GLU A 257 -2.44 14.74 14.61
C GLU A 257 -2.77 15.21 13.18
N GLY A 258 -3.50 14.42 12.40
CA GLY A 258 -3.84 14.76 11.02
C GLY A 258 -4.71 16.01 10.91
N PHE A 259 -5.64 16.25 11.86
CA PHE A 259 -6.43 17.47 11.90
C PHE A 259 -5.58 18.70 12.25
N ARG A 260 -4.68 18.58 13.24
CA ARG A 260 -3.73 19.65 13.57
C ARG A 260 -2.81 19.96 12.41
N TYR A 261 -2.26 18.91 11.77
CA TYR A 261 -1.43 19.08 10.58
C TYR A 261 -2.15 19.85 9.49
N PHE A 262 -3.40 19.45 9.15
CA PHE A 262 -4.19 20.19 8.17
C PHE A 262 -4.42 21.65 8.59
N LYS A 263 -4.91 21.86 9.81
CA LYS A 263 -5.23 23.19 10.35
C LYS A 263 -4.02 24.12 10.37
N ASP A 264 -2.87 23.62 10.82
CA ASP A 264 -1.70 24.45 11.07
C ASP A 264 -0.81 24.62 9.82
N LYS A 265 -0.78 23.64 8.93
CA LYS A 265 0.18 23.58 7.83
C LYS A 265 -0.45 23.70 6.43
N ILE A 266 -1.73 23.39 6.25
CA ILE A 266 -2.39 23.40 4.94
C ILE A 266 -3.44 24.49 4.83
N LEU A 267 -4.31 24.62 5.84
CA LEU A 267 -5.39 25.61 5.86
C LEU A 267 -4.92 27.05 5.56
N PRO A 268 -3.75 27.54 6.04
CA PRO A 268 -3.28 28.88 5.69
C PRO A 268 -3.16 29.10 4.18
N TYR A 269 -2.80 28.07 3.42
CA TYR A 269 -2.64 28.17 1.96
C TYR A 269 -3.98 28.09 1.22
N THR A 270 -4.96 27.35 1.75
CA THR A 270 -6.33 27.34 1.20
C THR A 270 -7.05 28.69 1.45
N ILE A 271 -6.69 29.40 2.51
CA ILE A 271 -7.19 30.76 2.81
C ILE A 271 -6.47 31.80 1.93
N LYS A 272 -5.15 31.64 1.75
CA LYS A 272 -4.32 32.57 0.95
C LYS A 272 -4.66 32.54 -0.55
N SER A 273 -5.08 31.39 -1.06
CA SER A 273 -5.35 31.18 -2.50
C SER A 273 -6.61 30.35 -2.71
N ASP A 274 -7.57 30.90 -3.48
CA ASP A 274 -8.79 30.23 -3.92
C ASP A 274 -8.52 29.08 -4.89
N LYS A 275 -7.31 29.01 -5.44
CA LYS A 275 -6.85 27.93 -6.32
C LYS A 275 -6.36 26.69 -5.56
N VAL A 276 -6.13 26.78 -4.27
CA VAL A 276 -5.72 25.63 -3.44
C VAL A 276 -6.90 25.17 -2.62
N SER A 277 -7.39 23.96 -2.88
CA SER A 277 -8.64 23.47 -2.29
C SER A 277 -8.53 22.04 -1.76
N TYR A 278 -9.21 21.78 -0.63
CA TYR A 278 -9.53 20.43 -0.18
C TYR A 278 -10.90 20.03 -0.74
N VAL A 279 -10.96 18.87 -1.40
CA VAL A 279 -12.17 18.39 -2.08
C VAL A 279 -12.89 17.26 -1.32
N GLY A 280 -12.31 16.77 -0.24
CA GLY A 280 -12.80 15.60 0.48
C GLY A 280 -12.08 14.32 0.10
N SER A 281 -12.58 13.18 0.57
CA SER A 281 -12.19 11.87 0.10
C SER A 281 -12.82 11.60 -1.27
N VAL A 282 -12.11 10.90 -2.13
CA VAL A 282 -12.59 10.48 -3.45
C VAL A 282 -12.41 8.98 -3.59
N ASP A 283 -13.41 8.31 -4.16
CA ASP A 283 -13.37 6.88 -4.43
C ASP A 283 -14.01 6.53 -5.79
N GLY A 284 -13.93 5.26 -6.18
CA GLY A 284 -14.54 4.74 -7.40
C GLY A 284 -14.33 5.63 -8.62
N GLY A 285 -15.41 5.93 -9.33
CA GLY A 285 -15.38 6.75 -10.56
C GLY A 285 -14.93 8.20 -10.33
N GLU A 286 -15.19 8.78 -9.14
CA GLU A 286 -14.73 10.12 -8.80
C GLU A 286 -13.20 10.16 -8.65
N LYS A 287 -12.62 9.17 -7.97
CA LYS A 287 -11.16 9.00 -7.86
C LYS A 287 -10.53 8.86 -9.24
N MET A 288 -11.10 8.02 -10.11
CA MET A 288 -10.59 7.81 -11.46
C MET A 288 -10.60 9.12 -12.27
N LYS A 289 -11.69 9.87 -12.23
CA LYS A 289 -11.78 11.17 -12.89
C LYS A 289 -10.81 12.20 -12.29
N PHE A 290 -10.73 12.25 -10.96
CA PHE A 290 -9.84 13.16 -10.23
C PHE A 290 -8.38 12.98 -10.65
N ILE A 291 -7.93 11.73 -10.75
CA ILE A 291 -6.56 11.40 -11.15
C ILE A 291 -6.36 11.58 -12.66
N SER A 292 -7.24 11.02 -13.48
CA SER A 292 -7.01 10.92 -14.93
C SER A 292 -7.01 12.26 -15.65
N GLU A 293 -7.75 13.24 -15.16
CA GLU A 293 -7.83 14.58 -15.75
C GLU A 293 -6.73 15.53 -15.26
N ALA A 294 -6.03 15.20 -14.15
CA ALA A 294 -5.04 16.07 -13.53
C ALA A 294 -3.81 16.30 -14.42
N LYS A 295 -3.22 17.50 -14.33
CA LYS A 295 -1.95 17.84 -14.97
C LYS A 295 -0.82 16.97 -14.45
N ALA A 296 -0.73 16.81 -13.12
CA ALA A 296 0.21 15.93 -12.45
C ALA A 296 -0.22 15.62 -11.01
N LEU A 297 0.28 14.50 -10.50
CA LEU A 297 0.29 14.20 -9.06
C LEU A 297 1.53 14.83 -8.44
N LEU A 298 1.34 15.65 -7.40
CA LEU A 298 2.41 16.18 -6.56
C LEU A 298 2.55 15.28 -5.32
N PHE A 299 3.60 14.48 -5.29
CA PHE A 299 3.85 13.50 -4.24
C PHE A 299 5.01 13.93 -3.35
N SER A 300 4.74 14.96 -2.53
CA SER A 300 5.73 15.71 -1.72
C SER A 300 6.01 15.04 -0.37
N ILE A 301 6.13 13.72 -0.34
CA ILE A 301 6.34 12.90 0.86
C ILE A 301 7.63 13.26 1.62
N ASP A 302 7.56 13.17 2.96
CA ASP A 302 8.68 13.39 3.87
C ASP A 302 9.00 12.14 4.73
N TRP A 303 8.88 10.95 4.12
CA TRP A 303 9.23 9.67 4.71
C TRP A 303 9.66 8.65 3.65
N GLU A 304 10.22 7.54 4.11
CA GLU A 304 10.58 6.42 3.22
C GLU A 304 9.30 5.65 2.84
N GLU A 305 8.67 6.05 1.74
CA GLU A 305 7.41 5.44 1.26
C GLU A 305 7.64 3.97 0.90
N PRO A 306 6.90 3.02 1.50
CA PRO A 306 7.10 1.60 1.22
C PRO A 306 6.87 1.20 -0.23
N PHE A 307 5.91 1.84 -0.93
CA PHE A 307 5.67 1.61 -2.35
C PHE A 307 5.12 2.84 -3.07
N GLY A 308 3.96 3.36 -2.67
CA GLY A 308 3.33 4.52 -3.33
C GLY A 308 2.31 4.14 -4.40
N MET A 309 1.27 3.39 -4.01
CA MET A 309 0.17 2.98 -4.91
C MET A 309 -0.39 4.15 -5.72
N VAL A 310 -0.56 5.32 -5.09
CA VAL A 310 -1.11 6.51 -5.76
C VAL A 310 -0.25 6.97 -6.95
N ALA A 311 1.07 6.76 -6.91
CA ALA A 311 1.96 7.11 -8.02
C ALA A 311 1.69 6.20 -9.24
N ILE A 312 1.58 4.88 -9.05
CA ILE A 312 1.27 3.96 -10.15
C ILE A 312 -0.19 4.12 -10.63
N GLU A 313 -1.14 4.45 -9.76
CA GLU A 313 -2.52 4.77 -10.12
C GLU A 313 -2.57 6.03 -11.03
N ALA A 314 -1.80 7.07 -10.68
CA ALA A 314 -1.70 8.27 -11.50
C ALA A 314 -1.09 7.97 -12.86
N MET A 315 0.04 7.28 -12.90
CA MET A 315 0.70 6.90 -14.13
C MET A 315 -0.15 5.95 -14.99
N ALA A 316 -0.94 5.05 -14.38
CA ALA A 316 -1.91 4.21 -15.09
C ALA A 316 -2.94 5.04 -15.86
N CYS A 317 -3.35 6.18 -15.31
CA CYS A 317 -4.21 7.15 -15.99
C CYS A 317 -3.47 8.04 -17.02
N GLY A 318 -2.18 7.87 -17.21
CA GLY A 318 -1.33 8.77 -17.99
C GLY A 318 -1.03 10.09 -17.28
N THR A 319 -1.20 10.18 -15.98
CA THR A 319 -0.92 11.38 -15.19
C THR A 319 0.50 11.30 -14.63
N PRO A 320 1.41 12.20 -15.05
CA PRO A 320 2.79 12.18 -14.58
C PRO A 320 2.89 12.56 -13.10
N VAL A 321 4.01 12.16 -12.50
CA VAL A 321 4.24 12.35 -11.06
C VAL A 321 5.47 13.22 -10.83
N VAL A 322 5.35 14.23 -9.97
CA VAL A 322 6.51 14.88 -9.34
C VAL A 322 6.59 14.34 -7.91
N ALA A 323 7.66 13.64 -7.58
CA ALA A 323 7.83 13.02 -6.28
C ALA A 323 9.14 13.41 -5.61
N MET A 324 9.14 13.44 -4.27
CA MET A 324 10.40 13.42 -3.51
C MET A 324 11.07 12.05 -3.70
N SER A 325 12.38 12.05 -3.89
CA SER A 325 13.23 10.86 -4.09
C SER A 325 13.44 10.13 -2.76
N ARG A 326 12.36 9.52 -2.22
CA ARG A 326 12.33 8.81 -0.94
C ARG A 326 11.65 7.45 -1.05
N GLY A 327 12.13 6.49 -0.26
CA GLY A 327 11.59 5.13 -0.25
C GLY A 327 11.60 4.49 -1.63
N ALA A 328 10.47 3.94 -2.04
CA ALA A 328 10.32 3.25 -3.32
C ALA A 328 10.18 4.18 -4.54
N MET A 329 10.12 5.51 -4.37
CA MET A 329 9.92 6.40 -5.52
C MET A 329 10.99 6.29 -6.61
N PRO A 330 12.31 6.13 -6.30
CA PRO A 330 13.33 5.88 -7.30
C PRO A 330 13.20 4.54 -8.06
N GLU A 331 12.45 3.59 -7.51
CA GLU A 331 12.16 2.31 -8.16
C GLU A 331 10.97 2.42 -9.12
N ILE A 332 10.02 3.31 -8.83
CA ILE A 332 8.75 3.48 -9.55
C ILE A 332 8.89 4.51 -10.66
N ILE A 333 9.53 5.64 -10.37
CA ILE A 333 9.63 6.77 -11.27
C ILE A 333 10.97 6.72 -12.02
N GLU A 334 10.88 6.62 -13.32
CA GLU A 334 11.98 6.84 -14.24
C GLU A 334 12.06 8.32 -14.59
N HIS A 335 13.07 9.00 -13.99
CA HIS A 335 13.21 10.45 -14.03
C HIS A 335 13.28 10.99 -15.47
N GLY A 336 12.39 11.91 -15.82
CA GLY A 336 12.29 12.51 -17.16
C GLY A 336 11.52 11.64 -18.17
N VAL A 337 11.01 10.46 -17.80
CA VAL A 337 10.27 9.57 -18.69
C VAL A 337 8.79 9.47 -18.28
N ASN A 338 8.51 9.07 -17.04
CA ASN A 338 7.13 8.92 -16.52
C ASN A 338 6.82 9.88 -15.37
N GLY A 339 7.80 10.73 -14.99
CA GLY A 339 7.71 11.70 -13.91
C GLY A 339 9.08 12.29 -13.58
N PHE A 340 9.12 13.05 -12.49
CA PHE A 340 10.35 13.63 -11.98
C PHE A 340 10.57 13.25 -10.51
N LEU A 341 11.84 13.01 -10.15
CA LEU A 341 12.32 12.77 -8.79
C LEU A 341 13.10 14.01 -8.32
N ALA A 342 12.67 14.57 -7.19
CA ALA A 342 13.28 15.72 -6.55
C ALA A 342 13.96 15.32 -5.24
N ASN A 343 15.17 15.84 -4.98
CA ASN A 343 15.92 15.59 -3.75
C ASN A 343 15.60 16.61 -2.65
N ASN A 344 15.04 17.78 -3.02
CA ASN A 344 14.67 18.89 -2.16
C ASN A 344 13.49 19.66 -2.74
N GLU A 345 12.98 20.65 -2.00
CA GLU A 345 11.82 21.44 -2.40
C GLU A 345 12.11 22.34 -3.62
N GLU A 346 13.34 22.83 -3.79
CA GLU A 346 13.75 23.66 -4.94
C GLU A 346 13.68 22.84 -6.25
N GLU A 347 14.19 21.61 -6.22
CA GLU A 347 14.09 20.71 -7.37
C GLU A 347 12.62 20.32 -7.61
N PHE A 348 11.84 20.08 -6.55
CA PHE A 348 10.42 19.74 -6.67
C PHE A 348 9.64 20.87 -7.37
N GLU A 349 9.88 22.12 -6.96
CA GLU A 349 9.30 23.30 -7.60
C GLU A 349 9.71 23.42 -9.07
N MET A 350 11.00 23.25 -9.38
CA MET A 350 11.53 23.28 -10.75
C MET A 350 10.84 22.22 -11.63
N TYR A 351 10.66 21.00 -11.12
CA TYR A 351 10.04 19.92 -11.88
C TYR A 351 8.52 20.09 -12.05
N MET A 352 7.85 20.80 -11.16
CA MET A 352 6.46 21.22 -11.40
C MET A 352 6.34 22.05 -12.67
N ASP A 353 7.28 22.95 -12.92
CA ASP A 353 7.29 23.82 -14.12
C ASP A 353 7.62 23.04 -15.42
N ARG A 354 8.32 21.91 -15.29
CA ARG A 354 8.76 21.08 -16.40
C ARG A 354 7.84 19.88 -16.71
N ILE A 355 6.77 19.72 -15.98
CA ILE A 355 5.94 18.50 -16.05
C ILE A 355 5.33 18.25 -17.44
N ASP A 356 5.16 19.29 -18.21
CA ASP A 356 4.65 19.21 -19.61
C ASP A 356 5.65 18.53 -20.57
N GLU A 357 6.90 18.28 -20.13
CA GLU A 357 7.90 17.51 -20.88
C GLU A 357 7.61 15.99 -20.87
N ILE A 358 6.78 15.52 -19.92
CA ILE A 358 6.46 14.09 -19.74
C ILE A 358 5.29 13.70 -20.65
N ASP A 359 5.49 12.69 -21.50
CA ASP A 359 4.41 12.13 -22.33
C ASP A 359 3.48 11.25 -21.45
N PRO A 360 2.17 11.56 -21.37
CA PRO A 360 1.19 10.71 -20.71
C PRO A 360 1.20 9.24 -21.16
N ALA A 361 1.56 8.98 -22.42
CA ALA A 361 1.65 7.62 -22.93
C ALA A 361 2.83 6.83 -22.30
N ALA A 362 3.95 7.50 -22.03
CA ALA A 362 5.08 6.88 -21.34
C ALA A 362 4.72 6.51 -19.89
N CYS A 363 3.95 7.36 -19.19
CA CYS A 363 3.43 7.05 -17.86
C CYS A 363 2.60 5.76 -17.86
N ARG A 364 1.60 5.68 -18.76
CA ARG A 364 0.74 4.50 -18.90
C ARG A 364 1.54 3.24 -19.24
N LYS A 365 2.43 3.33 -20.22
CA LYS A 365 3.27 2.21 -20.66
C LYS A 365 4.15 1.68 -19.53
N SER A 366 4.73 2.55 -18.72
CA SER A 366 5.55 2.15 -17.57
C SER A 366 4.78 1.27 -16.58
N VAL A 367 3.48 1.57 -16.35
CA VAL A 367 2.63 0.77 -15.47
C VAL A 367 2.23 -0.55 -16.13
N GLU A 368 1.88 -0.53 -17.42
CA GLU A 368 1.55 -1.75 -18.18
C GLU A 368 2.70 -2.76 -18.18
N ASP A 369 3.93 -2.27 -18.36
CA ASP A 369 5.12 -3.12 -18.44
C ASP A 369 5.56 -3.65 -17.06
N ARG A 370 5.39 -2.89 -15.98
CA ARG A 370 6.06 -3.14 -14.69
C ARG A 370 5.12 -3.35 -13.50
N PHE A 371 3.97 -2.68 -13.51
CA PHE A 371 3.07 -2.58 -12.35
C PHE A 371 1.65 -3.01 -12.69
N SER A 372 1.47 -3.87 -13.71
CA SER A 372 0.19 -4.52 -13.99
C SER A 372 -0.04 -5.71 -13.06
N ALA A 373 -1.29 -6.00 -12.71
CA ALA A 373 -1.66 -7.18 -11.94
C ALA A 373 -1.09 -8.48 -12.55
N ARG A 374 -1.03 -8.54 -13.89
CA ARG A 374 -0.41 -9.65 -14.63
C ARG A 374 1.08 -9.81 -14.34
N SER A 375 1.84 -8.70 -14.34
CA SER A 375 3.28 -8.72 -14.03
C SER A 375 3.52 -9.17 -12.59
N MET A 376 2.72 -8.68 -11.65
CA MET A 376 2.78 -9.06 -10.24
C MET A 376 2.48 -10.55 -10.05
N ALA A 377 1.39 -11.08 -10.63
CA ALA A 377 1.03 -12.49 -10.51
C ALA A 377 2.09 -13.41 -11.13
N THR A 378 2.69 -13.01 -12.27
CA THR A 378 3.80 -13.77 -12.89
C THR A 378 5.00 -13.84 -11.95
N ALA A 379 5.35 -12.72 -11.30
CA ALA A 379 6.44 -12.68 -10.35
C ALA A 379 6.14 -13.55 -9.11
N TYR A 380 4.92 -13.49 -8.55
CA TYR A 380 4.55 -14.34 -7.40
C TYR A 380 4.57 -15.83 -7.75
N LEU A 381 4.13 -16.24 -8.93
CA LEU A 381 4.25 -17.65 -9.37
C LEU A 381 5.69 -18.15 -9.34
N ASP A 382 6.63 -17.34 -9.81
CA ASP A 382 8.05 -17.69 -9.73
C ASP A 382 8.52 -17.79 -8.25
N ARG A 383 8.09 -16.90 -7.37
CA ARG A 383 8.41 -16.95 -5.92
C ARG A 383 7.80 -18.17 -5.23
N TYR A 384 6.58 -18.56 -5.58
CA TYR A 384 5.97 -19.79 -5.07
C TYR A 384 6.80 -21.01 -5.45
N GLN A 385 7.19 -21.12 -6.72
CA GLN A 385 8.03 -22.21 -7.20
C GLN A 385 9.39 -22.24 -6.50
N GLN A 386 10.01 -21.07 -6.25
CA GLN A 386 11.26 -20.96 -5.51
C GLN A 386 11.09 -21.44 -4.06
N ALA A 387 10.06 -21.00 -3.35
CA ALA A 387 9.77 -21.41 -1.97
C ALA A 387 9.52 -22.92 -1.85
N ILE A 388 8.74 -23.50 -2.75
CA ILE A 388 8.47 -24.94 -2.81
C ILE A 388 9.78 -25.73 -3.05
N LYS A 389 10.62 -25.27 -4.00
CA LYS A 389 11.91 -25.92 -4.31
C LYS A 389 12.90 -25.86 -3.16
N LEU A 390 12.98 -24.74 -2.46
CA LEU A 390 13.84 -24.59 -1.28
C LEU A 390 13.39 -25.51 -0.15
N ASN A 391 12.07 -25.66 0.04
CA ASN A 391 11.50 -26.57 1.02
C ASN A 391 11.84 -28.04 0.71
N GLY A 392 11.76 -28.48 -0.55
CA GLY A 392 12.10 -29.85 -0.96
C GLY A 392 13.58 -30.21 -0.78
N LYS A 393 14.48 -29.24 -0.72
CA LYS A 393 15.89 -29.46 -0.39
C LYS A 393 16.17 -29.66 1.11
N ASN A 394 15.29 -29.10 1.97
CA ASN A 394 15.45 -29.15 3.41
C ASN A 394 14.84 -30.44 4.04
N VAL A 395 14.18 -31.27 3.24
CA VAL A 395 13.55 -32.53 3.66
C VAL A 395 14.45 -33.76 3.37
N GLN A 396 15.62 -33.56 2.76
CA GLN A 396 16.67 -34.58 2.58
C GLN A 396 17.78 -34.42 3.63
#